data_8371e4d6513a981d54ed5945e9633bda
#
_entry.id   8371e4d6513a981d54ed5945e9633bda
#
_cell.length_a   1.000
_cell.length_b   1.000
_cell.length_c   1.000
_cell.angle_alpha   90.00
_cell.angle_beta   90.00
_cell.angle_gamma   90.00
#
_symmetry.space_group_name_H-M   'P 1'
#
loop_
_entity.id
_entity.type
_entity.pdbx_description
1 polymer ?
#
loop_
_entity_poly.entity_id
_entity_poly.type
_entity_poly.pdbx_seq_one_letter_code
_entity_poly.pdbx_strand_id
1 'polypeptide(L)'
;MNQLARIDTNALANINRALVGFDRLFDTFEHRFANSVSNNYPPHNIIKVDEDHYAIELAVAGFQKSEITVHVDQNELVIKGEKIKDTETAVEYIHRGLSSRDFTKNFVMSEYMVVKGALIKDGILRVDLEIQLPESAKPKMIDIIEG
;
A
#
# COMPACT_ATOMS: atom_id res chain seq x y z
N MET A 1 -32.69 2.51 4.48
CA MET A 1 -32.49 1.05 4.50
C MET A 1 -31.03 0.76 4.21
N ASN A 2 -30.28 0.45 5.21
CA ASN A 2 -28.89 0.05 5.04
C ASN A 2 -28.85 -1.44 4.66
N GLN A 3 -28.70 -1.72 3.38
CA GLN A 3 -28.20 -3.02 2.97
C GLN A 3 -26.68 -3.01 3.23
N LEU A 4 -26.30 -3.38 4.43
CA LEU A 4 -24.96 -3.88 4.67
C LEU A 4 -24.78 -5.09 3.75
N ALA A 5 -23.96 -4.97 2.72
CA ALA A 5 -23.54 -6.10 1.93
C ALA A 5 -22.96 -7.13 2.91
N ARG A 6 -23.71 -8.18 3.19
CA ARG A 6 -23.19 -9.35 3.88
C ARG A 6 -22.11 -9.90 2.98
N ILE A 7 -20.86 -9.71 3.36
CA ILE A 7 -19.77 -10.45 2.76
C ILE A 7 -20.09 -11.92 2.98
N ASP A 8 -20.39 -12.60 1.89
CA ASP A 8 -20.71 -14.01 1.94
C ASP A 8 -19.46 -14.76 2.41
N THR A 9 -19.49 -15.27 3.63
CA THR A 9 -18.41 -16.04 4.23
C THR A 9 -18.03 -17.27 3.39
N ASN A 10 -18.95 -17.74 2.53
CA ASN A 10 -18.68 -18.82 1.60
C ASN A 10 -17.83 -18.39 0.41
N ALA A 11 -17.94 -17.13 -0.04
CA ALA A 11 -17.08 -16.58 -1.07
C ALA A 11 -15.63 -16.44 -0.57
N LEU A 12 -15.45 -16.02 0.70
CA LEU A 12 -14.14 -15.95 1.34
C LEU A 12 -13.53 -17.35 1.56
N ALA A 13 -14.33 -18.35 1.90
CA ALA A 13 -13.88 -19.74 2.04
C ALA A 13 -13.43 -20.34 0.70
N ASN A 14 -14.08 -19.95 -0.41
CA ASN A 14 -13.69 -20.39 -1.75
C ASN A 14 -12.42 -19.70 -2.26
N ILE A 15 -12.20 -18.45 -1.89
CA ILE A 15 -10.95 -17.74 -2.16
C ILE A 15 -9.80 -18.36 -1.37
N ASN A 16 -10.02 -18.77 -0.13
CA ASN A 16 -9.05 -19.47 0.71
C ASN A 16 -8.58 -20.82 0.11
N ARG A 17 -9.45 -21.51 -0.62
CA ARG A 17 -9.08 -22.76 -1.31
C ARG A 17 -8.26 -22.54 -2.56
N ALA A 18 -8.44 -21.41 -3.25
CA ALA A 18 -7.71 -21.07 -4.47
C ALA A 18 -6.32 -20.46 -4.20
N LEU A 19 -6.10 -19.94 -3.01
CA LEU A 19 -4.90 -19.19 -2.60
C LEU A 19 -4.20 -19.92 -1.46
N VAL A 20 -3.61 -21.10 -1.75
CA VAL A 20 -2.82 -21.86 -0.79
C VAL A 20 -1.65 -21.01 -0.26
N GLY A 21 -1.66 -20.68 1.03
CA GLY A 21 -0.65 -19.86 1.70
C GLY A 21 -1.02 -18.38 1.88
N PHE A 22 -2.19 -17.96 1.41
CA PHE A 22 -2.70 -16.58 1.58
C PHE A 22 -3.50 -16.35 2.89
N ASP A 23 -3.79 -17.41 3.65
CA ASP A 23 -4.55 -17.34 4.91
C ASP A 23 -3.91 -16.36 5.91
N ARG A 24 -2.59 -16.35 6.02
CA ARG A 24 -1.85 -15.41 6.88
C ARG A 24 -1.93 -13.97 6.38
N LEU A 25 -2.04 -13.78 5.08
CA LEU A 25 -2.21 -12.47 4.48
C LEU A 25 -3.59 -11.92 4.75
N PHE A 26 -4.62 -12.77 4.73
CA PHE A 26 -6.00 -12.40 5.05
C PHE A 26 -6.17 -12.02 6.51
N ASP A 27 -5.62 -12.77 7.45
CA ASP A 27 -5.66 -12.44 8.88
C ASP A 27 -4.97 -11.10 9.17
N THR A 28 -3.83 -10.87 8.56
CA THR A 28 -3.11 -9.58 8.67
C THR A 28 -3.89 -8.45 8.01
N PHE A 29 -4.56 -8.72 6.91
CA PHE A 29 -5.39 -7.77 6.19
C PHE A 29 -6.64 -7.40 6.97
N GLU A 30 -7.37 -8.38 7.53
CA GLU A 30 -8.54 -8.13 8.38
C GLU A 30 -8.19 -7.31 9.63
N HIS A 31 -7.13 -7.67 10.34
CA HIS A 31 -6.70 -6.94 11.52
C HIS A 31 -6.29 -5.50 11.21
N ARG A 32 -5.70 -5.26 10.07
CA ARG A 32 -5.28 -3.90 9.66
C ARG A 32 -6.42 -3.10 9.04
N PHE A 33 -7.33 -3.76 8.33
CA PHE A 33 -8.50 -3.11 7.76
C PHE A 33 -9.49 -2.68 8.84
N ALA A 34 -9.72 -3.50 9.86
CA ALA A 34 -10.57 -3.17 10.99
C ALA A 34 -10.05 -1.95 11.78
N ASN A 35 -8.73 -1.78 11.84
CA ASN A 35 -8.11 -0.65 12.53
C ASN A 35 -7.91 0.59 11.62
N SER A 36 -7.98 0.43 10.30
CA SER A 36 -7.74 1.52 9.35
C SER A 36 -9.00 2.27 8.91
N VAL A 37 -10.18 1.76 9.24
CA VAL A 37 -11.45 2.40 8.89
C VAL A 37 -11.62 3.80 9.51
N SER A 38 -10.87 4.10 10.58
CA SER A 38 -10.93 5.40 11.25
C SER A 38 -9.93 6.44 10.76
N ASN A 39 -8.94 6.06 9.95
CA ASN A 39 -7.88 6.99 9.55
C ASN A 39 -7.38 6.75 8.12
N ASN A 40 -8.16 7.21 7.17
CA ASN A 40 -7.81 7.15 5.74
C ASN A 40 -6.92 8.33 5.29
N TYR A 41 -6.11 8.85 6.19
CA TYR A 41 -5.19 9.95 5.90
C TYR A 41 -3.74 9.44 5.78
N PRO A 42 -2.99 9.86 4.76
CA PRO A 42 -3.45 10.61 3.59
C PRO A 42 -4.21 9.70 2.60
N PRO A 43 -5.09 10.30 1.77
CA PRO A 43 -5.75 9.55 0.69
C PRO A 43 -4.70 8.94 -0.25
N HIS A 44 -4.95 7.75 -0.75
CA HIS A 44 -4.02 7.03 -1.61
C HIS A 44 -4.75 6.27 -2.71
N ASN A 45 -4.04 6.00 -3.79
CA ASN A 45 -4.42 5.10 -4.85
C ASN A 45 -3.45 3.93 -4.92
N ILE A 46 -3.93 2.75 -5.25
CA ILE A 46 -3.11 1.61 -5.65
C ILE A 46 -3.45 1.33 -7.11
N ILE A 47 -2.46 1.39 -7.98
CA ILE A 47 -2.61 1.30 -9.43
C ILE A 47 -1.91 0.04 -9.91
N LYS A 48 -2.61 -0.76 -10.71
CA LYS A 48 -2.00 -1.82 -11.52
C LYS A 48 -1.71 -1.22 -12.89
N VAL A 49 -0.44 -1.09 -13.24
CA VAL A 49 -0.01 -0.56 -14.54
C VAL A 49 -0.06 -1.66 -15.61
N ASP A 50 0.49 -2.81 -15.29
CA ASP A 50 0.45 -4.04 -16.08
C ASP A 50 0.58 -5.26 -15.16
N GLU A 51 0.84 -6.44 -15.71
CA GLU A 51 0.90 -7.69 -14.91
C GLU A 51 2.00 -7.66 -13.84
N ASP A 52 3.10 -6.98 -14.10
CA ASP A 52 4.27 -6.97 -13.22
C ASP A 52 4.52 -5.61 -12.55
N HIS A 53 3.85 -4.55 -12.99
CA HIS A 53 4.09 -3.19 -12.51
C HIS A 53 2.88 -2.61 -11.78
N TYR A 54 3.17 -2.03 -10.62
CA TYR A 54 2.20 -1.37 -9.76
C TYR A 54 2.72 0.00 -9.34
N ALA A 55 1.82 0.86 -8.93
CA ALA A 55 2.16 2.14 -8.33
C ALA A 55 1.25 2.45 -7.15
N ILE A 56 1.80 3.11 -6.15
CA ILE A 56 1.04 3.66 -5.03
C ILE A 56 1.20 5.17 -5.10
N GLU A 57 0.08 5.89 -5.02
CA GLU A 57 0.05 7.34 -5.00
C GLU A 57 -0.57 7.84 -3.71
N LEU A 58 0.13 8.75 -3.03
CA LEU A 58 -0.36 9.42 -1.82
C LEU A 58 -0.50 10.91 -2.04
N ALA A 59 -1.62 11.48 -1.58
CA ALA A 59 -1.80 12.91 -1.55
C ALA A 59 -0.99 13.52 -0.40
N VAL A 60 0.16 14.11 -0.72
CA VAL A 60 1.12 14.67 0.25
C VAL A 60 1.30 16.19 0.08
N ALA A 61 0.29 16.86 -0.44
CA ALA A 61 0.31 18.31 -0.58
C ALA A 61 0.58 18.97 0.79
N GLY A 62 1.49 19.93 0.83
CA GLY A 62 1.94 20.58 2.05
C GLY A 62 3.13 19.93 2.74
N PHE A 63 3.58 18.76 2.29
CA PHE A 63 4.81 18.12 2.76
C PHE A 63 6.01 18.46 1.84
N GLN A 64 7.13 18.72 2.45
CA GLN A 64 8.41 18.79 1.74
C GLN A 64 9.00 17.39 1.59
N LYS A 65 9.89 17.23 0.60
CA LYS A 65 10.60 15.96 0.39
C LYS A 65 11.33 15.48 1.66
N SER A 66 11.91 16.41 2.41
CA SER A 66 12.63 16.13 3.66
C SER A 66 11.73 15.65 4.81
N GLU A 67 10.43 15.86 4.69
CA GLU A 67 9.43 15.47 5.70
C GLU A 67 8.84 14.07 5.44
N ILE A 68 9.18 13.47 4.30
CA ILE A 68 8.64 12.16 3.90
C ILE A 68 9.77 11.15 3.83
N THR A 69 9.53 9.98 4.41
CA THR A 69 10.43 8.82 4.32
C THR A 69 9.67 7.62 3.75
N VAL A 70 10.36 6.89 2.89
CA VAL A 70 9.87 5.65 2.29
C VAL A 70 10.89 4.57 2.55
N HIS A 71 10.50 3.48 3.17
CA HIS A 71 11.38 2.34 3.39
C HIS A 71 10.61 1.01 3.31
N VAL A 72 11.33 -0.05 3.12
CA VAL A 72 10.80 -1.41 3.10
C VAL A 72 11.32 -2.15 4.33
N ASP A 73 10.41 -2.71 5.09
CA ASP A 73 10.70 -3.58 6.22
C ASP A 73 10.05 -4.93 5.98
N GLN A 74 10.87 -5.94 5.76
CA GLN A 74 10.43 -7.26 5.31
C GLN A 74 9.61 -7.16 4.01
N ASN A 75 8.35 -7.56 4.02
CA ASN A 75 7.43 -7.45 2.88
C ASN A 75 6.45 -6.28 3.04
N GLU A 76 6.81 -5.27 3.78
CA GLU A 76 5.96 -4.12 4.06
C GLU A 76 6.61 -2.83 3.59
N LEU A 77 5.90 -2.10 2.74
CA LEU A 77 6.28 -0.75 2.36
C LEU A 77 5.74 0.22 3.41
N VAL A 78 6.63 0.97 4.04
CA VAL A 78 6.28 1.95 5.07
C VAL A 78 6.56 3.35 4.54
N ILE A 79 5.53 4.18 4.55
CA ILE A 79 5.62 5.59 4.14
C ILE A 79 5.24 6.44 5.33
N LYS A 80 6.16 7.28 5.78
CA LYS A 80 5.96 8.21 6.90
C LYS A 80 6.05 9.65 6.43
N GLY A 81 5.19 10.49 6.96
CA GLY A 81 5.28 11.93 6.86
C GLY A 81 5.36 12.53 8.26
N GLU A 82 6.38 13.32 8.50
CA GLU A 82 6.57 14.04 9.76
C GLU A 82 6.76 15.52 9.46
N LYS A 83 5.79 16.34 9.90
CA LYS A 83 5.85 17.79 9.71
C LYS A 83 6.90 18.39 10.62
N ILE A 84 7.82 19.15 10.03
CA ILE A 84 8.71 20.02 10.78
C ILE A 84 7.83 21.10 11.40
N LYS A 85 7.80 21.15 12.73
CA LYS A 85 7.04 22.17 13.45
C LYS A 85 7.67 23.53 13.24
N ASP A 86 7.02 24.34 12.44
CA ASP A 86 7.39 25.73 12.27
C ASP A 86 6.80 26.52 13.43
N THR A 87 7.66 27.05 14.30
CA THR A 87 7.25 27.72 15.54
C THR A 87 6.83 29.18 15.32
N GLU A 88 6.85 29.69 14.10
CA GLU A 88 6.83 31.14 13.85
C GLU A 88 5.53 31.72 13.28
N THR A 89 4.51 30.93 12.95
CA THR A 89 3.27 31.50 12.41
C THR A 89 2.06 31.12 13.22
N ALA A 90 1.69 32.02 14.14
CA ALA A 90 0.33 32.03 14.69
C ALA A 90 -0.63 32.48 13.59
N VAL A 91 -1.10 31.55 12.77
CA VAL A 91 -2.14 31.80 11.77
C VAL A 91 -3.49 31.49 12.38
N GLU A 92 -4.40 32.45 12.33
CA GLU A 92 -5.79 32.25 12.71
C GLU A 92 -6.58 31.73 11.51
N TYR A 93 -7.14 30.51 11.60
CA TYR A 93 -7.96 29.93 10.56
C TYR A 93 -9.44 30.23 10.82
N ILE A 94 -10.11 30.85 9.87
CA ILE A 94 -11.58 30.95 9.89
C ILE A 94 -12.19 29.58 9.62
N HIS A 95 -11.59 28.83 8.70
CA HIS A 95 -11.90 27.44 8.39
C HIS A 95 -10.62 26.71 8.03
N ARG A 96 -10.42 25.51 8.59
CA ARG A 96 -9.27 24.67 8.28
C ARG A 96 -9.74 23.33 7.73
N GLY A 97 -9.82 23.22 6.41
CA GLY A 97 -10.14 21.98 5.71
C GLY A 97 -8.91 21.18 5.27
N LEU A 98 -7.75 21.85 5.11
CA LEU A 98 -6.48 21.23 4.81
C LEU A 98 -5.63 21.12 6.08
N SER A 99 -5.36 19.93 6.51
CA SER A 99 -4.42 19.70 7.63
C SER A 99 -3.33 18.74 7.21
N SER A 100 -2.13 19.28 6.98
CA SER A 100 -0.94 18.46 6.86
C SER A 100 -0.54 17.99 8.24
N ARG A 101 -0.74 16.72 8.53
CA ARG A 101 -0.42 16.12 9.82
C ARG A 101 0.47 14.90 9.65
N ASP A 102 1.18 14.54 10.68
CA ASP A 102 2.02 13.36 10.69
C ASP A 102 1.20 12.11 10.37
N PHE A 103 1.77 11.21 9.59
CA PHE A 103 1.13 9.96 9.22
C PHE A 103 2.14 8.82 9.09
N THR A 104 1.65 7.62 9.21
CA THR A 104 2.35 6.39 8.83
C THR A 104 1.39 5.52 8.04
N LYS A 105 1.78 5.19 6.80
CA LYS A 105 1.04 4.28 5.92
C LYS A 105 1.88 3.04 5.67
N ASN A 106 1.27 1.89 5.86
CA ASN A 106 1.88 0.59 5.65
C ASN A 106 1.14 -0.16 4.56
N PHE A 107 1.88 -0.69 3.60
CA PHE A 107 1.33 -1.51 2.51
C PHE A 107 2.03 -2.86 2.51
N VAL A 108 1.25 -3.93 2.65
CA VAL A 108 1.78 -5.30 2.55
C VAL A 108 2.01 -5.62 1.08
N MET A 109 3.23 -5.98 0.75
CA MET A 109 3.63 -6.35 -0.61
C MET A 109 3.71 -7.87 -0.74
N SER A 110 3.52 -8.37 -1.96
CA SER A 110 3.80 -9.76 -2.27
C SER A 110 5.28 -10.08 -2.13
N GLU A 111 5.62 -11.35 -1.97
CA GLU A 111 6.99 -11.82 -1.69
C GLU A 111 8.03 -11.33 -2.71
N TYR A 112 7.65 -11.26 -3.98
CA TYR A 112 8.56 -10.90 -5.07
C TYR A 112 8.43 -9.45 -5.53
N MET A 113 7.69 -8.64 -4.79
CA MET A 113 7.51 -7.23 -5.14
C MET A 113 8.67 -6.40 -4.60
N VAL A 114 9.24 -5.57 -5.45
CA VAL A 114 10.33 -4.66 -5.13
C VAL A 114 9.93 -3.22 -5.42
N VAL A 115 10.44 -2.31 -4.64
CA VAL A 115 10.28 -0.87 -4.87
C VAL A 115 11.32 -0.41 -5.88
N LYS A 116 10.86 0.16 -7.00
CA LYS A 116 11.73 0.66 -8.07
C LYS A 116 12.17 2.09 -7.85
N GLY A 117 11.32 2.89 -7.23
CA GLY A 117 11.63 4.29 -6.96
C GLY A 117 10.43 5.02 -6.36
N ALA A 118 10.69 6.24 -5.93
CA ALA A 118 9.67 7.15 -5.42
C ALA A 118 9.91 8.56 -5.95
N LEU A 119 8.84 9.24 -6.33
CA LEU A 119 8.85 10.58 -6.88
C LEU A 119 7.75 11.42 -6.25
N ILE A 120 8.08 12.66 -5.85
CA ILE A 120 7.08 13.66 -5.48
C ILE A 120 6.94 14.65 -6.62
N LYS A 121 5.72 14.80 -7.09
CA LYS A 121 5.37 15.78 -8.11
C LYS A 121 3.94 16.28 -7.88
N ASP A 122 3.77 17.58 -8.00
CA ASP A 122 2.44 18.23 -7.91
C ASP A 122 1.63 17.85 -6.64
N GLY A 123 2.32 17.68 -5.51
CA GLY A 123 1.70 17.29 -4.24
C GLY A 123 1.34 15.80 -4.12
N ILE A 124 1.77 14.98 -5.06
CA ILE A 124 1.57 13.54 -5.06
C ILE A 124 2.91 12.82 -4.91
N LEU A 125 2.99 11.93 -3.92
CA LEU A 125 4.07 10.95 -3.83
C LEU A 125 3.65 9.72 -4.62
N ARG A 126 4.43 9.37 -5.62
CA ARG A 126 4.28 8.13 -6.37
C ARG A 126 5.42 7.18 -6.06
N VAL A 127 5.07 5.96 -5.69
CA VAL A 127 6.02 4.86 -5.45
C VAL A 127 5.76 3.79 -6.49
N ASP A 128 6.75 3.51 -7.32
CA ASP A 128 6.66 2.48 -8.36
C ASP A 128 7.18 1.14 -7.84
N LEU A 129 6.43 0.09 -8.12
CA LEU A 129 6.64 -1.28 -7.67
C LEU A 129 6.70 -2.23 -8.86
N GLU A 130 7.50 -3.26 -8.76
CA GLU A 130 7.63 -4.28 -9.80
C GLU A 130 7.70 -5.67 -9.16
N ILE A 131 7.02 -6.64 -9.75
CA ILE A 131 7.16 -8.05 -9.38
C ILE A 131 8.39 -8.60 -10.10
N GLN A 132 9.39 -9.03 -9.34
CA GLN A 132 10.61 -9.66 -9.84
C GLN A 132 10.68 -11.10 -9.36
N LEU A 133 10.26 -12.04 -10.22
CA LEU A 133 10.34 -13.46 -9.92
C LEU A 133 11.80 -13.92 -10.04
N PRO A 134 12.35 -14.62 -9.03
CA PRO A 134 13.63 -15.30 -9.16
C PRO A 134 13.53 -16.41 -10.21
N GLU A 135 14.64 -16.81 -10.81
CA GLU A 135 14.66 -17.88 -11.82
C GLU A 135 14.03 -19.20 -11.30
N SER A 136 14.19 -19.49 -10.00
CA SER A 136 13.58 -20.66 -9.36
C SER A 136 12.05 -20.61 -9.26
N ALA A 137 11.45 -19.42 -9.33
CA ALA A 137 10.00 -19.21 -9.24
C ALA A 137 9.35 -19.01 -10.61
N LYS A 138 10.14 -18.86 -11.69
CA LYS A 138 9.63 -18.75 -13.06
C LYS A 138 9.11 -20.09 -13.57
N PRO A 139 8.11 -20.09 -14.47
CA PRO A 139 7.67 -21.30 -15.13
C PRO A 139 8.84 -22.03 -15.78
N LYS A 140 8.98 -23.31 -15.51
CA LYS A 140 10.05 -24.13 -16.02
C LYS A 140 9.48 -25.19 -16.96
N MET A 141 10.02 -25.28 -18.17
CA MET A 141 9.73 -26.39 -19.06
C MET A 141 10.41 -27.66 -18.56
N ILE A 142 9.66 -28.74 -18.53
CA ILE A 142 10.17 -30.06 -18.15
C ILE A 142 10.15 -30.95 -19.36
N ASP A 143 11.28 -31.51 -19.72
CA ASP A 143 11.42 -32.44 -20.83
C ASP A 143 10.81 -33.80 -20.46
N ILE A 144 10.00 -34.34 -21.37
CA ILE A 144 9.40 -35.65 -21.21
C ILE A 144 10.32 -36.66 -21.86
N ILE A 145 10.79 -37.65 -21.12
CA ILE A 145 11.62 -38.73 -21.59
C ILE A 145 10.72 -39.94 -21.84
N GLU A 146 10.78 -40.51 -23.04
CA GLU A 146 10.15 -41.81 -23.32
C GLU A 146 11.00 -42.93 -22.74
N GLY A 147 10.37 -43.75 -21.91
CA GLY A 147 11.01 -44.89 -21.32
C GLY A 147 10.63 -46.20 -22.01
#